data_0eb6d9ec2f2c242bd1b91fefb31ca4da
#
_entry.id   0eb6d9ec2f2c242bd1b91fefb31ca4da
#
_cell.length_a   1.000
_cell.length_b   1.000
_cell.length_c   1.000
_cell.angle_alpha   90.00
_cell.angle_beta   90.00
_cell.angle_gamma   90.00
#
_symmetry.space_group_name_H-M   'P 1'
#
loop_
_entity.id
_entity.type
_entity.pdbx_description
1 polymer ?
#
loop_
_entity_poly.entity_id
_entity_poly.type
_entity_poly.pdbx_seq_one_letter_code
_entity_poly.pdbx_strand_id
1 'polypeptide(L)'
;MTSKYSRLLLATALVFLASVCRAATEDDCKGPSSECVPVGGWDFSIAIGAGVRTDPVVHESTIPLIVIPHISYYGEHFFLDDLDLGYSFIDSDRSNLSLIATPGYDRVYFYRSDLQNIFVTGFTNFNATGNPSAGSGGNNGSTSVPVKKPFPWHTRSVTYLAGPEWTFKLHGVSGQLDVLHEITGHNHGDEVRAALGIPLSRKINDWNVNVGLTWKSSAIVNYYYGAPGVYQVGSALDPFVKLGYSHPLKGKWKVTGFVECERLSNAIADSPIVNARFVTTAFVGTVYSF
;
A
#
# COMPACT_ATOMS: atom_id res chain seq x y z
N MET A 1 17.86 -44.49 5.00
CA MET A 1 18.03 -43.95 6.38
C MET A 1 17.84 -42.45 6.49
N THR A 2 16.88 -41.82 5.75
CA THR A 2 16.75 -40.36 5.63
C THR A 2 15.36 -39.82 6.03
N SER A 3 14.44 -40.67 6.52
CA SER A 3 13.04 -40.26 6.79
C SER A 3 12.72 -39.87 8.24
N LYS A 4 13.58 -40.14 9.20
CA LYS A 4 13.30 -39.88 10.64
C LYS A 4 13.72 -38.47 11.10
N TYR A 5 14.67 -37.85 10.44
CA TYR A 5 15.17 -36.52 10.84
C TYR A 5 14.34 -35.37 10.32
N SER A 6 13.61 -35.56 9.23
CA SER A 6 12.71 -34.54 8.67
C SER A 6 11.47 -34.25 9.54
N ARG A 7 10.96 -35.27 10.25
CA ARG A 7 9.79 -35.08 11.15
C ARG A 7 10.18 -34.51 12.52
N LEU A 8 11.42 -34.62 12.93
CA LEU A 8 11.89 -34.06 14.20
C LEU A 8 12.16 -32.56 14.08
N LEU A 9 12.60 -32.06 12.89
CA LEU A 9 12.84 -30.67 12.64
C LEU A 9 11.53 -29.86 12.48
N LEU A 10 10.46 -30.49 11.98
CA LEU A 10 9.14 -29.81 11.90
C LEU A 10 8.46 -29.69 13.28
N ALA A 11 8.68 -30.67 14.17
CA ALA A 11 8.09 -30.65 15.51
C ALA A 11 8.79 -29.66 16.46
N THR A 12 10.07 -29.40 16.28
CA THR A 12 10.83 -28.42 17.09
C THR A 12 10.55 -26.97 16.65
N ALA A 13 10.17 -26.71 15.40
CA ALA A 13 9.77 -25.39 14.95
C ALA A 13 8.40 -24.94 15.48
N LEU A 14 7.49 -25.90 15.75
CA LEU A 14 6.15 -25.59 16.27
C LEU A 14 6.09 -25.31 17.78
N VAL A 15 7.07 -25.72 18.55
CA VAL A 15 7.09 -25.55 20.02
C VAL A 15 7.66 -24.22 20.46
N PHE A 16 8.38 -23.47 19.59
CA PHE A 16 8.91 -22.15 19.91
C PHE A 16 7.94 -20.97 19.67
N LEU A 17 6.76 -21.24 19.07
CA LEU A 17 5.73 -20.21 18.80
C LEU A 17 4.70 -20.01 19.92
N ALA A 18 4.80 -20.73 21.00
CA ALA A 18 3.82 -20.66 22.09
C ALA A 18 4.39 -19.97 23.35
N SER A 19 4.90 -18.75 23.22
CA SER A 19 5.26 -18.00 24.42
C SER A 19 5.09 -16.50 24.24
N VAL A 20 4.12 -16.00 24.99
CA VAL A 20 3.87 -14.60 25.38
C VAL A 20 3.03 -13.77 24.43
N CYS A 21 1.73 -14.04 24.38
CA CYS A 21 0.72 -12.99 24.23
C CYS A 21 0.73 -12.16 25.52
N ARG A 22 1.25 -10.96 25.47
CA ARG A 22 0.93 -9.89 26.41
C ARG A 22 0.27 -8.79 25.59
N ALA A 23 -1.00 -8.54 25.82
CA ALA A 23 -1.70 -7.38 25.32
C ALA A 23 -0.93 -6.12 25.74
N ALA A 24 -0.75 -5.17 24.85
CA ALA A 24 -0.23 -3.85 25.17
C ALA A 24 -1.13 -3.24 26.25
N THR A 25 -0.53 -2.73 27.33
CA THR A 25 -1.30 -2.07 28.38
C THR A 25 -1.64 -0.66 27.91
N GLU A 26 -2.83 -0.16 28.28
CA GLU A 26 -3.35 1.20 28.00
C GLU A 26 -2.36 2.35 28.33
N ASP A 27 -1.28 2.07 29.02
CA ASP A 27 -0.28 3.07 29.43
C ASP A 27 0.70 3.48 28.32
N ASP A 28 0.88 2.68 27.28
CA ASP A 28 1.82 3.00 26.18
C ASP A 28 1.25 4.06 25.20
N CYS A 29 -0.05 4.33 25.28
CA CYS A 29 -0.74 5.30 24.43
C CYS A 29 -0.94 6.70 25.08
N LYS A 30 -0.36 6.99 26.23
CA LYS A 30 -0.59 8.24 26.98
C LYS A 30 0.37 9.39 26.66
N GLY A 31 1.23 9.29 25.65
CA GLY A 31 2.12 10.37 25.24
C GLY A 31 1.43 11.39 24.32
N PRO A 32 1.81 12.70 24.37
CA PRO A 32 1.25 13.72 23.46
C PRO A 32 1.66 13.51 21.99
N SER A 33 2.44 12.49 21.69
CA SER A 33 2.85 12.04 20.34
C SER A 33 2.44 10.59 20.06
N SER A 34 1.57 9.99 20.91
CA SER A 34 1.11 8.63 20.66
C SER A 34 0.12 8.65 19.49
N GLU A 35 0.55 8.09 18.39
CA GLU A 35 -0.29 7.86 17.21
C GLU A 35 -1.13 6.57 17.37
N CYS A 36 -1.52 6.25 18.60
CA CYS A 36 -2.36 5.10 18.91
C CYS A 36 -3.84 5.45 18.65
N VAL A 37 -4.51 4.68 17.84
CA VAL A 37 -5.96 4.71 17.71
C VAL A 37 -6.53 3.78 18.79
N PRO A 38 -7.47 4.24 19.64
CA PRO A 38 -8.09 3.38 20.64
C PRO A 38 -8.88 2.26 19.94
N VAL A 39 -8.83 1.05 20.49
CA VAL A 39 -9.61 -0.08 19.98
C VAL A 39 -11.10 0.28 20.00
N GLY A 40 -11.80 0.09 18.89
CA GLY A 40 -13.19 0.48 18.68
C GLY A 40 -13.39 1.96 18.30
N GLY A 41 -12.29 2.71 18.11
CA GLY A 41 -12.30 4.11 17.67
C GLY A 41 -12.21 4.28 16.16
N TRP A 42 -12.77 5.38 15.68
CA TRP A 42 -12.53 5.90 14.35
C TRP A 42 -11.43 6.96 14.40
N ASP A 43 -10.55 6.95 13.41
CA ASP A 43 -9.63 8.05 13.15
C ASP A 43 -9.94 8.68 11.80
N PHE A 44 -10.05 10.00 11.80
CA PHE A 44 -10.28 10.79 10.61
C PHE A 44 -9.20 11.84 10.52
N SER A 45 -8.51 11.89 9.41
CA SER A 45 -7.56 12.96 9.14
C SER A 45 -7.64 13.46 7.71
N ILE A 46 -7.15 14.67 7.50
CA ILE A 46 -7.09 15.28 6.18
C ILE A 46 -5.72 15.94 6.00
N ALA A 47 -5.03 15.58 4.93
CA ALA A 47 -3.83 16.27 4.51
C ALA A 47 -4.18 17.32 3.44
N ILE A 48 -3.61 18.51 3.56
CA ILE A 48 -3.73 19.58 2.58
C ILE A 48 -2.31 20.01 2.20
N GLY A 49 -2.03 20.03 0.89
CA GLY A 49 -0.68 20.33 0.42
C GLY A 49 -0.56 20.41 -1.08
N ALA A 50 0.64 20.16 -1.57
CA ALA A 50 0.95 20.10 -2.99
C ALA A 50 1.72 18.82 -3.30
N GLY A 51 1.31 18.14 -4.35
CA GLY A 51 1.98 16.93 -4.79
C GLY A 51 1.59 16.53 -6.20
N VAL A 52 2.24 15.48 -6.66
CA VAL A 52 2.01 14.93 -8.00
C VAL A 52 2.23 13.41 -7.99
N ARG A 53 1.47 12.71 -8.82
CA ARG A 53 1.75 11.34 -9.24
C ARG A 53 1.89 11.33 -10.76
N THR A 54 3.02 10.87 -11.26
CA THR A 54 3.21 10.68 -12.71
C THR A 54 2.38 9.50 -13.20
N ASP A 55 1.81 9.62 -14.39
CA ASP A 55 1.05 8.55 -15.02
C ASP A 55 1.90 7.90 -16.11
N PRO A 56 2.08 6.57 -16.07
CA PRO A 56 2.86 5.86 -17.08
C PRO A 56 2.07 5.57 -18.36
N VAL A 57 0.75 5.74 -18.37
CA VAL A 57 -0.12 5.39 -19.49
C VAL A 57 -0.08 6.49 -20.57
N VAL A 58 0.01 6.06 -21.82
CA VAL A 58 0.03 6.95 -22.99
C VAL A 58 -1.23 7.81 -23.03
N HIS A 59 -1.06 9.11 -23.25
CA HIS A 59 -2.11 10.13 -23.32
C HIS A 59 -2.81 10.46 -21.99
N GLU A 60 -2.40 9.87 -20.89
CA GLU A 60 -2.83 10.30 -19.57
C GLU A 60 -1.88 11.37 -19.02
N SER A 61 -2.37 12.19 -18.13
CA SER A 61 -1.61 13.30 -17.55
C SER A 61 -1.36 13.08 -16.07
N THR A 62 -0.25 13.61 -15.60
CA THR A 62 0.13 13.66 -14.20
C THR A 62 -1.05 14.04 -13.29
N ILE A 63 -1.25 13.32 -12.21
CA ILE A 63 -2.33 13.51 -11.25
C ILE A 63 -1.83 14.47 -10.17
N PRO A 64 -2.45 15.66 -10.01
CA PRO A 64 -2.13 16.58 -8.92
C PRO A 64 -2.68 16.04 -7.60
N LEU A 65 -1.92 16.20 -6.54
CA LEU A 65 -2.26 15.78 -5.19
C LEU A 65 -2.39 17.04 -4.32
N ILE A 66 -3.62 17.37 -3.89
CA ILE A 66 -3.90 18.62 -3.17
C ILE A 66 -4.52 18.33 -1.80
N VAL A 67 -5.51 17.47 -1.76
CA VAL A 67 -6.24 17.11 -0.54
C VAL A 67 -6.26 15.60 -0.40
N ILE A 68 -5.99 15.12 0.80
CA ILE A 68 -5.80 13.71 1.11
C ILE A 68 -6.65 13.38 2.33
N PRO A 69 -7.82 12.78 2.19
CA PRO A 69 -8.54 12.22 3.31
C PRO A 69 -7.88 10.91 3.75
N HIS A 70 -8.01 10.61 5.02
CA HIS A 70 -7.70 9.31 5.60
C HIS A 70 -8.78 8.95 6.60
N ILE A 71 -9.25 7.71 6.54
CA ILE A 71 -10.30 7.16 7.40
C ILE A 71 -9.84 5.80 7.86
N SER A 72 -9.73 5.61 9.17
CA SER A 72 -9.45 4.30 9.73
C SER A 72 -10.34 3.94 10.90
N TYR A 73 -10.51 2.65 11.09
CA TYR A 73 -11.20 2.05 12.22
C TYR A 73 -10.46 0.78 12.63
N TYR A 74 -10.15 0.65 13.90
CA TYR A 74 -9.49 -0.53 14.44
C TYR A 74 -10.34 -1.10 15.59
N GLY A 75 -11.02 -2.23 15.35
CA GLY A 75 -11.72 -3.02 16.35
C GLY A 75 -10.80 -4.06 17.00
N GLU A 76 -11.35 -4.96 17.79
CA GLU A 76 -10.58 -6.05 18.41
C GLU A 76 -9.93 -6.98 17.37
N HIS A 77 -10.59 -7.22 16.26
CA HIS A 77 -10.11 -8.07 15.16
C HIS A 77 -10.32 -7.45 13.81
N PHE A 78 -11.42 -6.76 13.60
CA PHE A 78 -11.76 -6.14 12.32
C PHE A 78 -11.16 -4.75 12.24
N PHE A 79 -10.57 -4.43 11.08
CA PHE A 79 -10.11 -3.09 10.78
C PHE A 79 -10.50 -2.64 9.38
N LEU A 80 -10.61 -1.34 9.24
CA LEU A 80 -10.73 -0.61 7.98
C LEU A 80 -9.63 0.43 7.94
N ASP A 81 -8.88 0.50 6.85
CA ASP A 81 -7.86 1.52 6.61
C ASP A 81 -8.03 2.04 5.18
N ASP A 82 -8.61 3.24 5.05
CA ASP A 82 -9.06 3.81 3.79
C ASP A 82 -9.95 2.83 2.99
N LEU A 83 -9.40 2.15 2.00
CA LEU A 83 -10.10 1.18 1.16
C LEU A 83 -9.75 -0.28 1.47
N ASP A 84 -8.87 -0.49 2.43
CA ASP A 84 -8.43 -1.81 2.86
C ASP A 84 -9.29 -2.30 4.01
N LEU A 85 -9.86 -3.48 3.87
CA LEU A 85 -10.63 -4.17 4.90
C LEU A 85 -9.79 -5.32 5.44
N GLY A 86 -9.77 -5.51 6.74
CA GLY A 86 -8.99 -6.60 7.31
C GLY A 86 -9.58 -7.23 8.56
N TYR A 87 -9.17 -8.47 8.81
CA TYR A 87 -9.46 -9.21 10.01
C TYR A 87 -8.16 -9.80 10.58
N SER A 88 -7.78 -9.38 11.80
CA SER A 88 -6.58 -9.83 12.48
C SER A 88 -6.83 -11.10 13.26
N PHE A 89 -6.06 -12.15 12.97
CA PHE A 89 -6.08 -13.42 13.70
C PHE A 89 -5.07 -13.44 14.84
N ILE A 90 -3.92 -12.81 14.61
CA ILE A 90 -2.84 -12.66 15.57
C ILE A 90 -2.49 -11.18 15.58
N ASP A 91 -2.59 -10.57 16.74
CA ASP A 91 -2.16 -9.19 16.95
C ASP A 91 -1.25 -9.15 18.19
N SER A 92 0.00 -8.77 17.96
CA SER A 92 1.00 -8.60 18.99
C SER A 92 1.94 -7.44 18.66
N ASP A 93 2.64 -6.92 19.66
CA ASP A 93 3.58 -5.78 19.50
C ASP A 93 4.63 -5.98 18.40
N ARG A 94 4.92 -7.24 18.02
CA ARG A 94 5.99 -7.58 17.09
C ARG A 94 5.52 -8.24 15.81
N SER A 95 4.32 -8.76 15.76
CA SER A 95 3.83 -9.52 14.62
C SER A 95 2.31 -9.49 14.58
N ASN A 96 1.76 -9.19 13.43
CA ASN A 96 0.34 -9.26 13.16
C ASN A 96 0.11 -10.15 11.93
N LEU A 97 -0.88 -11.01 12.00
CA LEU A 97 -1.33 -11.85 10.89
C LEU A 97 -2.80 -11.58 10.64
N SER A 98 -3.11 -11.08 9.48
CA SER A 98 -4.46 -10.68 9.08
C SER A 98 -4.88 -11.35 7.79
N LEU A 99 -6.17 -11.39 7.53
CA LEU A 99 -6.74 -11.55 6.20
C LEU A 99 -7.20 -10.17 5.74
N ILE A 100 -6.73 -9.73 4.59
CA ILE A 100 -7.09 -8.43 4.04
C ILE A 100 -7.84 -8.54 2.72
N ALA A 101 -8.62 -7.52 2.41
CA ALA A 101 -9.19 -7.27 1.10
C ALA A 101 -8.86 -5.82 0.70
N THR A 102 -8.17 -5.65 -0.40
CA THR A 102 -7.60 -4.39 -0.88
C THR A 102 -7.90 -4.20 -2.36
N PRO A 103 -8.10 -2.97 -2.85
CA PRO A 103 -8.30 -2.75 -4.27
C PRO A 103 -7.02 -3.01 -5.08
N GLY A 104 -7.18 -3.44 -6.33
CA GLY A 104 -6.08 -3.57 -7.28
C GLY A 104 -5.58 -2.20 -7.74
N TYR A 105 -4.31 -1.88 -7.47
CA TYR A 105 -3.77 -0.52 -7.62
C TYR A 105 -3.54 -0.05 -9.05
N ASP A 106 -3.34 -0.95 -10.00
CA ASP A 106 -3.02 -0.56 -11.40
C ASP A 106 -4.12 0.25 -12.08
N ARG A 107 -5.37 0.18 -11.58
CA ARG A 107 -6.49 0.91 -12.14
C ARG A 107 -6.35 2.44 -12.07
N VAL A 108 -5.61 2.94 -11.10
CA VAL A 108 -5.38 4.39 -10.90
C VAL A 108 -4.77 5.08 -12.11
N TYR A 109 -3.99 4.36 -12.91
CA TYR A 109 -3.34 4.87 -14.14
C TYR A 109 -4.29 4.96 -15.34
N PHE A 110 -5.50 4.40 -15.24
CA PHE A 110 -6.48 4.39 -16.33
C PHE A 110 -7.69 5.27 -16.04
N TYR A 111 -7.91 5.60 -14.77
CA TYR A 111 -9.07 6.39 -14.35
C TYR A 111 -8.65 7.43 -13.31
N ARG A 112 -8.46 8.66 -13.77
CA ARG A 112 -8.01 9.78 -12.94
C ARG A 112 -8.92 10.05 -11.73
N SER A 113 -10.22 9.78 -11.84
CA SER A 113 -11.22 9.95 -10.79
C SER A 113 -11.43 8.70 -9.94
N ASP A 114 -10.51 7.73 -10.00
CA ASP A 114 -10.57 6.55 -9.16
C ASP A 114 -10.47 6.93 -7.68
N LEU A 115 -11.23 6.26 -6.81
CA LEU A 115 -11.18 6.47 -5.36
C LEU A 115 -9.79 6.24 -4.79
N GLN A 116 -9.03 5.30 -5.34
CA GLN A 116 -7.66 5.04 -4.93
C GLN A 116 -6.72 6.23 -5.19
N ASN A 117 -7.02 7.09 -6.19
CA ASN A 117 -6.31 8.35 -6.37
C ASN A 117 -6.73 9.40 -5.33
N ILE A 118 -7.92 9.31 -4.75
CA ILE A 118 -8.39 10.21 -3.69
C ILE A 118 -7.75 9.83 -2.35
N PHE A 119 -7.74 8.57 -2.00
CA PHE A 119 -7.11 8.07 -0.78
C PHE A 119 -5.62 7.81 -0.94
N VAL A 120 -5.07 7.90 -2.16
CA VAL A 120 -3.68 7.51 -2.51
C VAL A 120 -3.31 6.20 -1.82
N THR A 121 -4.28 5.29 -1.86
CA THR A 121 -4.06 3.94 -1.37
C THR A 121 -3.04 3.25 -2.26
N GLY A 122 -2.32 2.36 -1.69
CA GLY A 122 -1.34 1.54 -2.36
C GLY A 122 -0.39 0.93 -1.35
N PHE A 123 0.12 -0.24 -1.65
CA PHE A 123 1.11 -0.93 -0.83
C PHE A 123 2.32 -0.05 -0.49
N THR A 124 2.65 0.88 -1.37
CA THR A 124 3.71 1.86 -1.17
C THR A 124 3.44 2.86 -0.03
N ASN A 125 2.22 2.88 0.52
CA ASN A 125 1.87 3.69 1.70
C ASN A 125 2.27 3.05 3.03
N PHE A 126 2.90 1.86 3.01
CA PHE A 126 3.47 1.25 4.19
C PHE A 126 4.43 2.19 4.92
N ASN A 127 4.20 2.42 6.19
CA ASN A 127 5.03 3.26 7.05
C ASN A 127 5.82 2.41 8.05
N ALA A 128 7.11 2.68 8.16
CA ALA A 128 8.02 2.03 9.11
C ALA A 128 7.58 2.17 10.58
N THR A 129 6.74 3.13 10.89
CA THR A 129 6.29 3.42 12.26
C THR A 129 5.01 2.69 12.65
N GLY A 130 4.40 1.93 11.72
CA GLY A 130 3.17 1.18 11.99
C GLY A 130 1.93 2.06 12.11
N ASN A 131 2.00 3.29 11.60
CA ASN A 131 0.85 4.17 11.47
C ASN A 131 0.38 4.21 10.03
N PRO A 132 -0.93 4.18 9.79
CA PRO A 132 -1.47 4.44 8.47
C PRO A 132 -0.99 5.82 7.98
N SER A 133 -0.40 5.85 6.81
CA SER A 133 0.01 7.12 6.22
C SER A 133 -1.23 7.85 5.73
N ALA A 134 -1.32 9.12 6.06
CA ALA A 134 -2.28 9.99 5.42
C ALA A 134 -2.14 9.85 3.90
N GLY A 135 -3.12 9.28 3.28
CA GLY A 135 -3.20 9.10 1.85
C GLY A 135 -3.44 10.45 1.15
N SER A 136 -3.23 10.54 -0.14
CA SER A 136 -3.23 11.78 -0.92
C SER A 136 -4.34 11.79 -1.98
N GLY A 137 -5.21 12.75 -1.98
CA GLY A 137 -6.29 12.90 -2.94
C GLY A 137 -6.23 14.21 -3.73
N GLY A 138 -6.48 14.13 -5.01
CA GLY A 138 -6.64 15.32 -5.84
C GLY A 138 -7.96 15.28 -6.58
N ASN A 139 -8.78 16.28 -6.37
CA ASN A 139 -10.02 16.48 -7.11
C ASN A 139 -9.84 17.59 -8.13
N ASN A 140 -9.93 17.27 -9.42
CA ASN A 140 -10.32 18.27 -10.41
C ASN A 140 -10.97 17.58 -11.61
N GLY A 141 -12.25 17.89 -11.79
CA GLY A 141 -12.97 17.55 -13.00
C GLY A 141 -12.27 18.12 -14.22
N SER A 142 -11.76 17.23 -15.04
CA SER A 142 -11.30 17.59 -16.39
C SER A 142 -12.22 16.92 -17.39
N THR A 143 -12.87 17.74 -18.20
CA THR A 143 -13.62 17.32 -19.37
C THR A 143 -12.68 16.51 -20.28
N SER A 144 -12.92 15.21 -20.33
CA SER A 144 -12.23 14.33 -21.26
C SER A 144 -12.64 14.68 -22.69
N VAL A 145 -11.73 15.25 -23.44
CA VAL A 145 -11.83 15.29 -24.91
C VAL A 145 -11.71 13.84 -25.39
N PRO A 146 -12.64 13.31 -26.21
CA PRO A 146 -12.52 11.96 -26.72
C PRO A 146 -11.37 11.88 -27.71
N VAL A 147 -10.21 11.41 -27.26
CA VAL A 147 -9.09 11.11 -28.14
C VAL A 147 -9.42 9.78 -28.83
N LYS A 148 -9.37 9.76 -30.16
CA LYS A 148 -9.58 8.59 -30.99
C LYS A 148 -8.45 7.60 -30.68
N LYS A 149 -8.74 6.59 -29.86
CA LYS A 149 -7.75 5.66 -29.32
C LYS A 149 -7.37 4.64 -30.42
N PRO A 150 -6.12 4.58 -30.88
CA PRO A 150 -5.69 3.65 -31.93
C PRO A 150 -5.54 2.19 -31.45
N PHE A 151 -5.86 1.91 -30.19
CA PHE A 151 -5.63 0.63 -29.53
C PHE A 151 -6.97 0.00 -29.10
N PRO A 152 -7.11 -1.33 -29.06
CA PRO A 152 -8.32 -1.99 -28.54
C PRO A 152 -8.40 -1.77 -27.02
N TRP A 153 -8.90 -0.61 -26.64
CA TRP A 153 -9.12 -0.28 -25.23
C TRP A 153 -10.33 -1.07 -24.72
N HIS A 154 -10.13 -1.84 -23.68
CA HIS A 154 -11.24 -2.41 -22.91
C HIS A 154 -11.41 -1.66 -21.60
N THR A 155 -12.62 -1.68 -21.08
CA THR A 155 -12.93 -1.10 -19.77
C THR A 155 -12.28 -1.95 -18.67
N ARG A 156 -11.57 -1.31 -17.76
CA ARG A 156 -10.97 -1.95 -16.59
C ARG A 156 -11.88 -1.71 -15.40
N SER A 157 -12.46 -2.76 -14.87
CA SER A 157 -13.32 -2.70 -13.70
C SER A 157 -12.50 -2.47 -12.41
N VAL A 158 -13.16 -2.03 -11.36
CA VAL A 158 -12.58 -2.06 -10.01
C VAL A 158 -12.37 -3.51 -9.64
N THR A 159 -11.16 -3.89 -9.28
CA THR A 159 -10.82 -5.21 -8.78
C THR A 159 -10.50 -5.13 -7.30
N TYR A 160 -10.84 -6.17 -6.56
CA TYR A 160 -10.39 -6.38 -5.20
C TYR A 160 -9.58 -7.67 -5.15
N LEU A 161 -8.49 -7.61 -4.40
CA LEU A 161 -7.67 -8.75 -4.07
C LEU A 161 -7.82 -9.05 -2.59
N ALA A 162 -7.83 -10.32 -2.23
CA ALA A 162 -7.90 -10.74 -0.84
C ALA A 162 -6.87 -11.84 -0.55
N GLY A 163 -6.38 -11.86 0.68
CA GLY A 163 -5.43 -12.88 1.11
C GLY A 163 -4.75 -12.52 2.43
N PRO A 164 -3.83 -13.39 2.88
CA PRO A 164 -3.08 -13.16 4.10
C PRO A 164 -2.10 -12.00 3.97
N GLU A 165 -2.05 -11.20 5.02
CA GLU A 165 -1.05 -10.18 5.28
C GLU A 165 -0.31 -10.54 6.56
N TRP A 166 1.00 -10.47 6.52
CA TRP A 166 1.85 -10.59 7.68
C TRP A 166 2.70 -9.35 7.86
N THR A 167 2.50 -8.65 8.99
CA THR A 167 3.36 -7.53 9.39
C THR A 167 4.20 -7.90 10.59
N PHE A 168 5.42 -7.36 10.65
CA PHE A 168 6.33 -7.61 11.77
C PHE A 168 7.20 -6.40 12.08
N LYS A 169 7.67 -6.34 13.35
CA LYS A 169 8.63 -5.33 13.82
C LYS A 169 9.86 -6.04 14.41
N LEU A 170 11.04 -5.72 13.90
CA LEU A 170 12.29 -6.31 14.34
C LEU A 170 13.39 -5.24 14.45
N HIS A 171 13.89 -5.00 15.69
CA HIS A 171 14.99 -4.05 15.95
C HIS A 171 14.76 -2.63 15.37
N GLY A 172 13.51 -2.17 15.34
CA GLY A 172 13.15 -0.85 14.79
C GLY A 172 12.94 -0.83 13.29
N VAL A 173 13.03 -1.95 12.60
CA VAL A 173 12.60 -2.13 11.21
C VAL A 173 11.22 -2.78 11.23
N SER A 174 10.31 -2.27 10.41
CA SER A 174 9.00 -2.88 10.16
C SER A 174 9.03 -3.62 8.83
N GLY A 175 8.31 -4.71 8.73
CA GLY A 175 8.16 -5.45 7.48
C GLY A 175 6.71 -5.84 7.23
N GLN A 176 6.35 -6.01 5.97
CA GLN A 176 5.06 -6.48 5.51
C GLN A 176 5.23 -7.46 4.36
N LEU A 177 4.41 -8.49 4.34
CA LEU A 177 4.31 -9.47 3.28
C LEU A 177 2.83 -9.80 3.06
N ASP A 178 2.33 -9.59 1.85
CA ASP A 178 0.99 -9.92 1.43
C ASP A 178 1.03 -10.96 0.32
N VAL A 179 0.08 -11.90 0.34
CA VAL A 179 -0.15 -12.86 -0.73
C VAL A 179 -1.63 -12.82 -1.08
N LEU A 180 -1.95 -12.26 -2.21
CA LEU A 180 -3.30 -11.83 -2.57
C LEU A 180 -3.77 -12.51 -3.85
N HIS A 181 -5.07 -12.82 -3.91
CA HIS A 181 -5.77 -13.31 -5.10
C HIS A 181 -6.93 -12.39 -5.46
N GLU A 182 -7.14 -12.15 -6.73
CA GLU A 182 -8.25 -11.32 -7.21
C GLU A 182 -9.59 -12.05 -7.04
N ILE A 183 -10.53 -11.43 -6.31
CA ILE A 183 -11.78 -12.04 -5.86
C ILE A 183 -13.04 -11.49 -6.55
N THR A 184 -12.92 -10.47 -7.40
CA THR A 184 -14.06 -9.87 -8.11
C THR A 184 -14.35 -10.50 -9.46
N GLY A 185 -13.53 -11.47 -9.89
CA GLY A 185 -13.75 -12.27 -11.09
C GLY A 185 -13.39 -11.57 -12.40
N HIS A 186 -12.55 -10.54 -12.37
CA HIS A 186 -12.16 -9.79 -13.57
C HIS A 186 -10.88 -10.30 -14.22
N ASN A 187 -9.89 -10.68 -13.45
CA ASN A 187 -8.61 -11.14 -13.99
C ASN A 187 -8.12 -12.47 -13.38
N HIS A 188 -8.66 -12.87 -12.21
CA HIS A 188 -8.27 -14.10 -11.50
C HIS A 188 -6.77 -14.23 -11.26
N GLY A 189 -6.08 -13.11 -11.08
CA GLY A 189 -4.65 -13.08 -10.93
C GLY A 189 -4.23 -13.06 -9.47
N ASP A 190 -2.92 -13.26 -9.27
CA ASP A 190 -2.28 -13.25 -7.96
C ASP A 190 -1.30 -12.09 -7.86
N GLU A 191 -1.16 -11.53 -6.67
CA GLU A 191 -0.22 -10.47 -6.36
C GLU A 191 0.49 -10.78 -5.04
N VAL A 192 1.81 -10.58 -5.02
CA VAL A 192 2.63 -10.69 -3.82
C VAL A 192 3.32 -9.38 -3.58
N ARG A 193 3.17 -8.82 -2.39
CA ARG A 193 3.78 -7.55 -1.97
C ARG A 193 4.73 -7.80 -0.82
N ALA A 194 5.91 -7.19 -0.86
CA ALA A 194 6.85 -7.23 0.25
C ALA A 194 7.48 -5.85 0.46
N ALA A 195 7.52 -5.37 1.69
CA ALA A 195 8.12 -4.09 2.02
C ALA A 195 8.86 -4.13 3.35
N LEU A 196 9.88 -3.28 3.47
CA LEU A 196 10.60 -2.97 4.69
C LEU A 196 10.61 -1.48 4.92
N GLY A 197 10.28 -1.07 6.13
CA GLY A 197 10.29 0.31 6.58
C GLY A 197 11.38 0.53 7.62
N ILE A 198 12.25 1.51 7.38
CA ILE A 198 13.44 1.79 8.18
C ILE A 198 13.39 3.23 8.66
N PRO A 199 13.24 3.51 9.97
CA PRO A 199 13.36 4.85 10.48
C PRO A 199 14.82 5.31 10.40
N LEU A 200 15.07 6.49 9.84
CA LEU A 200 16.43 7.02 9.66
C LEU A 200 17.00 7.66 10.94
N SER A 201 16.16 8.04 11.88
CA SER A 201 16.60 8.62 13.13
C SER A 201 15.84 8.01 14.31
N ARG A 202 16.57 7.67 15.39
CA ARG A 202 15.98 7.22 16.65
C ARG A 202 15.64 8.36 17.62
N LYS A 203 16.19 9.56 17.40
CA LYS A 203 15.99 10.71 18.28
C LYS A 203 14.83 11.60 17.84
N ILE A 204 14.60 11.67 16.54
CA ILE A 204 13.53 12.44 15.92
C ILE A 204 13.01 11.53 14.82
N ASN A 205 11.87 10.87 15.07
CA ASN A 205 11.28 9.87 14.14
C ASN A 205 10.63 10.53 12.90
N ASP A 206 11.22 11.63 12.44
CA ASP A 206 10.62 12.44 11.40
C ASP A 206 10.86 11.85 10.00
N TRP A 207 11.95 11.07 9.83
CA TRP A 207 12.34 10.53 8.53
C TRP A 207 12.31 9.00 8.51
N ASN A 208 11.76 8.46 7.45
CA ASN A 208 11.77 7.01 7.19
C ASN A 208 12.10 6.72 5.72
N VAL A 209 12.65 5.55 5.48
CA VAL A 209 12.80 4.97 4.14
C VAL A 209 12.03 3.67 4.07
N ASN A 210 11.19 3.52 3.07
CA ASN A 210 10.53 2.28 2.75
C ASN A 210 11.09 1.76 1.42
N VAL A 211 11.38 0.46 1.38
CA VAL A 211 11.80 -0.23 0.16
C VAL A 211 10.94 -1.48 0.02
N GLY A 212 10.54 -1.79 -1.17
CA GLY A 212 9.74 -2.98 -1.39
C GLY A 212 9.63 -3.36 -2.85
N LEU A 213 8.81 -4.36 -3.09
CA LEU A 213 8.54 -4.90 -4.41
C LEU A 213 7.13 -5.46 -4.47
N THR A 214 6.52 -5.36 -5.63
CA THR A 214 5.23 -5.97 -5.96
C THR A 214 5.42 -6.93 -7.13
N TRP A 215 5.13 -8.21 -6.91
CA TRP A 215 5.04 -9.20 -7.97
C TRP A 215 3.58 -9.36 -8.39
N LYS A 216 3.32 -9.32 -9.69
CA LYS A 216 2.01 -9.49 -10.31
C LYS A 216 2.03 -10.65 -11.28
N SER A 217 1.04 -11.52 -11.20
CA SER A 217 0.87 -12.61 -12.17
C SER A 217 0.58 -12.08 -13.58
N SER A 218 0.82 -12.91 -14.59
CA SER A 218 0.52 -12.57 -15.98
C SER A 218 -0.96 -12.23 -16.21
N ALA A 219 -1.87 -12.76 -15.41
CA ALA A 219 -3.30 -12.47 -15.49
C ALA A 219 -3.58 -11.00 -15.16
N ILE A 220 -3.03 -10.47 -14.05
CA ILE A 220 -3.14 -9.05 -13.71
C ILE A 220 -2.46 -8.17 -14.77
N VAL A 221 -1.23 -8.50 -15.15
CA VAL A 221 -0.47 -7.68 -16.09
C VAL A 221 -1.17 -7.58 -17.45
N ASN A 222 -1.68 -8.71 -17.98
CA ASN A 222 -2.39 -8.68 -19.25
C ASN A 222 -3.78 -8.02 -19.15
N TYR A 223 -4.45 -8.09 -18.00
CA TYR A 223 -5.71 -7.39 -17.80
C TYR A 223 -5.55 -5.87 -17.87
N TYR A 224 -4.51 -5.31 -17.25
CA TYR A 224 -4.29 -3.87 -17.24
C TYR A 224 -3.51 -3.37 -18.45
N TYR A 225 -2.43 -4.05 -18.84
CA TYR A 225 -1.44 -3.58 -19.80
C TYR A 225 -1.37 -4.40 -21.08
N GLY A 226 -2.08 -5.52 -21.14
CA GLY A 226 -2.15 -6.38 -22.32
C GLY A 226 -3.10 -5.85 -23.39
N ALA A 227 -2.90 -6.32 -24.62
CA ALA A 227 -3.80 -6.10 -25.74
C ALA A 227 -3.93 -7.41 -26.52
N PRO A 228 -5.08 -8.05 -26.52
CA PRO A 228 -5.30 -9.33 -27.19
C PRO A 228 -4.84 -9.30 -28.65
N GLY A 229 -4.00 -10.25 -29.02
CA GLY A 229 -3.44 -10.35 -30.37
C GLY A 229 -2.32 -9.35 -30.73
N VAL A 230 -2.01 -8.40 -29.86
CA VAL A 230 -1.00 -7.36 -30.08
C VAL A 230 0.13 -7.42 -29.04
N TYR A 231 -0.23 -7.50 -27.77
CA TYR A 231 0.73 -7.52 -26.68
C TYR A 231 0.23 -8.41 -25.55
N GLN A 232 0.98 -9.46 -25.26
CA GLN A 232 0.76 -10.35 -24.13
C GLN A 232 2.11 -10.67 -23.47
N VAL A 233 2.14 -10.64 -22.17
CA VAL A 233 3.38 -10.80 -21.39
C VAL A 233 3.21 -11.73 -20.22
N GLY A 234 4.33 -12.10 -19.62
CA GLY A 234 4.38 -12.84 -18.37
C GLY A 234 4.07 -11.98 -17.13
N SER A 235 4.56 -12.45 -16.00
CA SER A 235 4.46 -11.74 -14.74
C SER A 235 5.33 -10.49 -14.69
N ALA A 236 5.00 -9.57 -13.79
CA ALA A 236 5.76 -8.35 -13.51
C ALA A 236 6.39 -8.39 -12.11
N LEU A 237 7.49 -7.68 -11.93
CA LEU A 237 8.10 -7.42 -10.62
C LEU A 237 8.51 -5.95 -10.58
N ASP A 238 7.83 -5.17 -9.76
CA ASP A 238 7.92 -3.72 -9.69
C ASP A 238 8.52 -3.31 -8.34
N PRO A 239 9.83 -3.02 -8.25
CA PRO A 239 10.45 -2.51 -7.03
C PRO A 239 10.18 -1.03 -6.85
N PHE A 240 10.07 -0.59 -5.57
CA PHE A 240 9.93 0.81 -5.22
C PHE A 240 10.84 1.22 -4.07
N VAL A 241 11.06 2.52 -3.97
CA VAL A 241 11.67 3.19 -2.82
C VAL A 241 10.88 4.45 -2.50
N LYS A 242 10.62 4.67 -1.20
CA LYS A 242 9.91 5.84 -0.68
C LYS A 242 10.71 6.46 0.46
N LEU A 243 10.93 7.76 0.38
CA LEU A 243 11.45 8.57 1.48
C LEU A 243 10.28 9.35 2.07
N GLY A 244 10.01 9.16 3.34
CA GLY A 244 8.94 9.84 4.07
C GLY A 244 9.49 10.77 5.14
N TYR A 245 8.74 11.83 5.39
CA TYR A 245 8.94 12.79 6.47
C TYR A 245 7.63 13.07 7.18
N SER A 246 7.61 13.07 8.51
CA SER A 246 6.45 13.42 9.31
C SER A 246 6.89 14.04 10.62
N HIS A 247 6.43 15.26 10.90
CA HIS A 247 6.78 15.99 12.11
C HIS A 247 5.54 16.54 12.80
N PRO A 248 5.28 16.21 14.08
CA PRO A 248 4.16 16.76 14.82
C PRO A 248 4.36 18.26 15.04
N LEU A 249 3.29 19.02 14.85
CA LEU A 249 3.21 20.44 15.14
C LEU A 249 2.44 20.66 16.45
N LYS A 250 1.95 21.85 16.66
CA LYS A 250 1.14 22.19 17.83
C LYS A 250 -0.30 21.69 17.68
N GLY A 251 -0.83 21.04 18.71
CA GLY A 251 -2.20 20.50 18.73
C GLY A 251 -2.33 19.27 17.83
N LYS A 252 -3.37 19.21 17.04
CA LYS A 252 -3.72 18.10 16.13
C LYS A 252 -3.12 18.22 14.72
N TRP A 253 -2.10 19.05 14.54
CA TRP A 253 -1.44 19.28 13.27
C TRP A 253 -0.11 18.55 13.18
N LYS A 254 0.20 17.99 12.02
CA LYS A 254 1.54 17.50 11.66
C LYS A 254 1.91 17.97 10.24
N VAL A 255 3.19 18.21 10.00
CA VAL A 255 3.74 18.34 8.64
C VAL A 255 4.05 16.96 8.13
N THR A 256 3.73 16.70 6.87
CA THR A 256 4.09 15.44 6.19
C THR A 256 4.61 15.73 4.80
N GLY A 257 5.46 14.83 4.32
CA GLY A 257 5.90 14.84 2.94
C GLY A 257 6.54 13.50 2.58
N PHE A 258 6.46 13.15 1.31
CA PHE A 258 7.14 11.96 0.80
C PHE A 258 7.49 12.10 -0.68
N VAL A 259 8.49 11.33 -1.06
CA VAL A 259 8.83 11.06 -2.46
C VAL A 259 8.98 9.56 -2.61
N GLU A 260 8.29 9.02 -3.59
CA GLU A 260 8.32 7.62 -3.95
C GLU A 260 8.68 7.47 -5.42
N CYS A 261 9.47 6.46 -5.72
CA CYS A 261 9.81 6.07 -7.07
C CYS A 261 9.62 4.56 -7.21
N GLU A 262 8.70 4.17 -8.06
CA GLU A 262 8.46 2.79 -8.47
C GLU A 262 9.03 2.57 -9.87
N ARG A 263 9.74 1.46 -10.07
CA ARG A 263 10.23 1.05 -11.37
C ARG A 263 9.31 -0.03 -11.93
N LEU A 264 8.65 0.26 -13.02
CA LEU A 264 7.85 -0.72 -13.75
C LEU A 264 8.74 -1.77 -14.42
N SER A 265 8.35 -3.02 -14.31
CA SER A 265 9.00 -4.13 -15.01
C SER A 265 8.92 -3.95 -16.54
N ASN A 266 9.78 -4.64 -17.26
CA ASN A 266 9.72 -4.62 -18.72
C ASN A 266 8.38 -5.15 -19.25
N ALA A 267 7.76 -6.09 -18.54
CA ALA A 267 6.44 -6.62 -18.88
C ALA A 267 5.34 -5.54 -18.89
N ILE A 268 5.48 -4.48 -18.10
CA ILE A 268 4.57 -3.34 -18.10
C ILE A 268 5.11 -2.23 -19.01
N ALA A 269 6.37 -1.87 -18.83
CA ALA A 269 6.98 -0.71 -19.49
C ALA A 269 7.10 -0.83 -21.01
N ASP A 270 7.19 -2.05 -21.54
CA ASP A 270 7.26 -2.31 -22.98
C ASP A 270 5.86 -2.46 -23.63
N SER A 271 4.79 -2.32 -22.83
CA SER A 271 3.43 -2.29 -23.37
C SER A 271 3.22 -1.06 -24.26
N PRO A 272 2.58 -1.21 -25.44
CA PRO A 272 2.29 -0.10 -26.34
C PRO A 272 1.44 1.04 -25.75
N ILE A 273 0.80 0.78 -24.61
CA ILE A 273 0.00 1.78 -23.89
C ILE A 273 0.76 2.44 -22.73
N VAL A 274 2.02 2.12 -22.54
CA VAL A 274 2.88 2.67 -21.49
C VAL A 274 4.02 3.45 -22.12
N ASN A 275 4.31 4.63 -21.62
CA ASN A 275 5.36 5.52 -22.13
C ASN A 275 6.45 5.84 -21.11
N ALA A 276 6.33 5.32 -19.88
CA ALA A 276 7.29 5.56 -18.82
C ALA A 276 7.71 4.26 -18.14
N ARG A 277 8.96 4.22 -17.68
CA ARG A 277 9.52 3.09 -16.92
C ARG A 277 9.50 3.32 -15.41
N PHE A 278 9.19 4.53 -15.00
CA PHE A 278 9.15 4.93 -13.61
C PHE A 278 7.85 5.68 -13.34
N VAL A 279 7.25 5.38 -12.19
CA VAL A 279 6.18 6.17 -11.59
C VAL A 279 6.78 6.90 -10.39
N THR A 280 6.58 8.20 -10.35
CA THR A 280 7.03 9.03 -9.23
C THR A 280 5.82 9.67 -8.57
N THR A 281 5.71 9.49 -7.26
CA THR A 281 4.70 10.16 -6.43
C THR A 281 5.44 11.05 -5.44
N ALA A 282 5.07 12.30 -5.37
CA ALA A 282 5.62 13.26 -4.40
C ALA A 282 4.52 14.11 -3.80
N PHE A 283 4.62 14.38 -2.51
CA PHE A 283 3.69 15.24 -1.79
C PHE A 283 4.38 15.93 -0.63
N VAL A 284 3.95 17.15 -0.34
CA VAL A 284 4.28 17.90 0.89
C VAL A 284 3.07 18.69 1.33
N GLY A 285 2.76 18.63 2.63
CA GLY A 285 1.59 19.31 3.17
C GLY A 285 1.52 19.23 4.69
N THR A 286 0.35 19.61 5.20
CA THR A 286 -0.01 19.50 6.60
C THR A 286 -1.21 18.58 6.78
N VAL A 287 -1.22 17.82 7.83
CA VAL A 287 -2.30 16.91 8.22
C VAL A 287 -2.97 17.44 9.46
N TYR A 288 -4.29 17.42 9.47
CA TYR A 288 -5.10 17.67 10.64
C TYR A 288 -5.87 16.40 11.01
N SER A 289 -5.75 15.94 12.25
CA SER A 289 -6.52 14.81 12.81
C SER A 289 -7.72 15.32 13.59
N PHE A 290 -8.90 14.72 13.42
CA PHE A 290 -10.15 15.19 14.03
C PHE A 290 -10.39 14.64 15.43
#